data_2e63060bb44b93f6f45b9969e2cafdc2
#
_entry.id   2e63060bb44b93f6f45b9969e2cafdc2
#
_cell.length_a   1.000
_cell.length_b   1.000
_cell.length_c   1.000
_cell.angle_alpha   90.00
_cell.angle_beta   90.00
_cell.angle_gamma   90.00
#
_symmetry.space_group_name_H-M   'P 1'
#
loop_
_entity.id
_entity.type
_entity.pdbx_description
1 polymer ?
#
loop_
_entity_poly.entity_id
_entity_poly.type
_entity_poly.pdbx_seq_one_letter_code
_entity_poly.pdbx_strand_id
1 'polypeptide(L)'
;RGMRFVMCYNACGTNTSNQLKAERIGIALSNDMKHWQRYKGNPVYSHEAPGIITGDAQIVKMGNLFVMFYFSAYNPSRRYSAYNTFAVSRDLIHWTDWDGEDLIIPSKPYDNLFAHKSYVVKHDGVVYHFYCAVNNDQQRGIAVATSRPMGRSSVHFPKAERKGCRQVTNLNEGWQARLSGKGKKEAIKVNLPHNFDDYYGYRQLRHGNLHGNADYTKTIECKKQAGRRYFLQLEGVGTYATVSINGHAYPRELVGRTVYTLDVTDRLKTGTNQLSIHVEHPSMQTESPWVCGGCSSEWGFSEGTQPLGIFRPVSLIETDEVRIEPFGVHIWNNNTCDSVYIETEVKNYGSLPATFELVNKFTLASGKQLFRQSDTLTLQPGETRMIARAEAVADAHRWSLTDPYLYTLASMIKRQGKTTDEVRTPFGIRSISWPVLRHANDPRFYLNG
;
A
#
# COMPACT_ATOMS: atom_id res chain seq x y z
N ARG A 1 -19.42 30.45 -22.34
CA ARG A 1 -20.57 29.62 -21.90
C ARG A 1 -20.38 28.18 -22.43
N GLY A 2 -20.27 27.18 -21.57
CA GLY A 2 -20.57 25.79 -21.91
C GLY A 2 -19.46 24.75 -21.84
N MET A 3 -18.20 25.07 -21.65
CA MET A 3 -17.15 24.05 -21.49
C MET A 3 -17.17 23.49 -20.06
N ARG A 4 -17.21 22.15 -19.91
CA ARG A 4 -17.37 21.47 -18.61
C ARG A 4 -16.03 21.13 -17.95
N PHE A 5 -14.99 20.93 -18.75
CA PHE A 5 -13.69 20.44 -18.28
C PHE A 5 -12.59 21.39 -18.71
N VAL A 6 -11.65 21.63 -17.80
CA VAL A 6 -10.44 22.41 -18.04
C VAL A 6 -9.24 21.54 -17.69
N MET A 7 -8.31 21.41 -18.63
CA MET A 7 -7.03 20.74 -18.42
C MET A 7 -5.93 21.80 -18.37
N CYS A 8 -5.15 21.80 -17.29
CA CYS A 8 -3.90 22.55 -17.23
C CYS A 8 -2.76 21.69 -17.73
N TYR A 9 -1.86 22.25 -18.50
CA TYR A 9 -0.70 21.52 -19.02
C TYR A 9 0.52 22.42 -19.12
N ASN A 10 1.68 21.79 -19.02
CA ASN A 10 2.95 22.47 -19.25
C ASN A 10 3.31 22.44 -20.72
N ALA A 11 3.91 23.51 -21.20
CA ALA A 11 4.47 23.59 -22.55
C ALA A 11 5.77 24.37 -22.55
N CYS A 12 6.81 23.80 -23.20
CA CYS A 12 8.01 24.53 -23.53
C CYS A 12 7.81 25.28 -24.84
N GLY A 13 8.10 26.57 -24.86
CA GLY A 13 8.13 27.35 -26.10
C GLY A 13 9.29 26.89 -26.99
N THR A 14 9.00 26.60 -28.26
CA THR A 14 10.03 26.46 -29.29
C THR A 14 10.50 27.86 -29.68
N ASN A 15 11.56 28.35 -29.05
CA ASN A 15 12.20 29.56 -29.54
C ASN A 15 13.40 29.17 -30.38
N THR A 16 13.44 29.62 -31.63
CA THR A 16 14.42 29.27 -32.67
C THR A 16 15.79 29.92 -32.47
N SER A 17 15.97 30.74 -31.46
CA SER A 17 17.25 31.38 -31.15
C SER A 17 17.73 30.94 -29.77
N ASN A 18 18.75 30.15 -29.68
CA ASN A 18 19.65 29.82 -28.53
C ASN A 18 19.28 30.29 -27.10
N GLN A 19 18.04 30.61 -26.84
CA GLN A 19 17.54 31.02 -25.52
C GLN A 19 17.08 29.80 -24.74
N LEU A 20 17.42 29.77 -23.47
CA LEU A 20 16.95 28.79 -22.50
C LEU A 20 15.42 28.63 -22.61
N LYS A 21 14.97 27.38 -22.80
CA LYS A 21 13.55 27.04 -22.97
C LYS A 21 12.78 27.43 -21.73
N ALA A 22 11.86 28.37 -21.84
CA ALA A 22 10.91 28.68 -20.78
C ALA A 22 9.77 27.67 -20.79
N GLU A 23 9.43 27.10 -19.65
CA GLU A 23 8.25 26.26 -19.47
C GLU A 23 7.13 27.12 -18.89
N ARG A 24 5.91 26.95 -19.41
CA ARG A 24 4.73 27.79 -19.12
C ARG A 24 3.51 26.94 -18.96
N ILE A 25 2.47 27.49 -18.31
CA ILE A 25 1.20 26.83 -18.07
C ILE A 25 0.17 27.32 -19.09
N GLY A 26 -0.41 26.37 -19.82
CA GLY A 26 -1.55 26.58 -20.71
C GLY A 26 -2.79 25.82 -20.24
N ILE A 27 -3.94 26.19 -20.80
CA ILE A 27 -5.20 25.46 -20.59
C ILE A 27 -5.78 24.95 -21.92
N ALA A 28 -6.47 23.81 -21.83
CA ALA A 28 -7.33 23.28 -22.86
C ALA A 28 -8.71 23.01 -22.29
N LEU A 29 -9.72 23.12 -23.11
CA LEU A 29 -11.14 23.06 -22.76
C LEU A 29 -11.80 21.89 -23.46
N SER A 30 -12.71 21.20 -22.77
CA SER A 30 -13.47 20.08 -23.31
C SER A 30 -14.88 20.02 -22.73
N ASN A 31 -15.81 19.41 -23.47
CA ASN A 31 -17.14 19.07 -23.00
C ASN A 31 -17.31 17.57 -22.68
N ASP A 32 -16.39 16.74 -23.17
CA ASP A 32 -16.52 15.27 -23.15
C ASP A 32 -15.25 14.54 -22.66
N MET A 33 -14.20 15.29 -22.30
CA MET A 33 -12.86 14.79 -21.93
C MET A 33 -12.12 14.01 -23.04
N LYS A 34 -12.70 13.93 -24.24
CA LYS A 34 -12.12 13.26 -25.40
C LYS A 34 -11.56 14.26 -26.41
N HIS A 35 -12.33 15.31 -26.71
CA HIS A 35 -11.98 16.35 -27.66
C HIS A 35 -11.58 17.60 -26.89
N TRP A 36 -10.32 18.01 -27.05
CA TRP A 36 -9.73 19.15 -26.33
C TRP A 36 -9.38 20.28 -27.29
N GLN A 37 -9.81 21.47 -26.94
CA GLN A 37 -9.47 22.68 -27.65
C GLN A 37 -8.54 23.53 -26.79
N ARG A 38 -7.36 23.86 -27.29
CA ARG A 38 -6.43 24.77 -26.61
C ARG A 38 -7.06 26.17 -26.54
N TYR A 39 -6.94 26.78 -25.39
CA TYR A 39 -7.36 28.19 -25.24
C TYR A 39 -6.48 29.09 -26.13
N LYS A 40 -7.12 30.00 -26.89
CA LYS A 40 -6.42 30.85 -27.85
C LYS A 40 -5.48 31.86 -27.20
N GLY A 41 -5.72 32.23 -25.94
CA GLY A 41 -4.89 33.14 -25.15
C GLY A 41 -3.80 32.49 -24.34
N ASN A 42 -3.46 31.22 -24.62
CA ASN A 42 -2.31 30.57 -23.95
C ASN A 42 -0.97 31.22 -24.31
N PRO A 43 0.00 31.21 -23.38
CA PRO A 43 -0.05 30.67 -22.01
C PRO A 43 -0.94 31.54 -21.09
N VAL A 44 -1.64 30.89 -20.15
CA VAL A 44 -2.43 31.61 -19.14
C VAL A 44 -1.59 32.03 -17.94
N TYR A 45 -0.42 31.40 -17.77
CA TYR A 45 0.50 31.74 -16.70
C TYR A 45 1.96 31.43 -17.05
N SER A 46 2.84 32.37 -16.78
CA SER A 46 4.29 32.25 -16.97
C SER A 46 5.03 33.34 -16.20
N HIS A 47 6.27 33.10 -15.82
CA HIS A 47 7.20 34.17 -15.46
C HIS A 47 7.91 34.66 -16.71
N GLU A 48 8.14 35.98 -16.80
CA GLU A 48 8.59 36.60 -18.06
C GLU A 48 10.09 36.43 -18.35
N ALA A 49 10.92 36.20 -17.32
CA ALA A 49 12.36 36.09 -17.54
C ALA A 49 12.75 34.80 -18.31
N PRO A 50 13.72 34.90 -19.24
CA PRO A 50 14.18 33.76 -20.02
C PRO A 50 14.72 32.63 -19.12
N GLY A 51 14.38 31.40 -19.46
CA GLY A 51 14.88 30.20 -18.79
C GLY A 51 14.16 29.83 -17.51
N ILE A 52 13.20 30.61 -17.04
CA ILE A 52 12.38 30.20 -15.89
C ILE A 52 11.45 29.06 -16.29
N ILE A 53 11.40 28.04 -15.45
CA ILE A 53 10.42 26.96 -15.53
C ILE A 53 9.27 27.31 -14.59
N THR A 54 8.04 27.23 -15.11
CA THR A 54 6.80 27.39 -14.34
C THR A 54 5.87 26.26 -14.75
N GLY A 55 5.57 25.33 -13.83
CA GLY A 55 4.90 24.12 -14.27
C GLY A 55 4.20 23.31 -13.18
N ASP A 56 3.64 22.19 -13.62
CA ASP A 56 2.91 21.19 -12.82
C ASP A 56 1.79 21.79 -11.95
N ALA A 57 0.95 22.61 -12.58
CA ALA A 57 -0.13 23.31 -11.94
C ALA A 57 -1.23 22.37 -11.46
N GLN A 58 -1.50 22.41 -10.15
CA GLN A 58 -2.70 21.84 -9.55
C GLN A 58 -3.66 22.97 -9.20
N ILE A 59 -4.87 22.96 -9.76
CA ILE A 59 -5.88 23.99 -9.46
C ILE A 59 -6.93 23.42 -8.51
N VAL A 60 -7.15 24.12 -7.40
CA VAL A 60 -8.17 23.81 -6.40
C VAL A 60 -9.11 25.00 -6.26
N LYS A 61 -10.41 24.75 -6.25
CA LYS A 61 -11.40 25.80 -5.98
C LYS A 61 -11.56 25.98 -4.48
N MET A 62 -11.30 27.19 -3.98
CA MET A 62 -11.46 27.60 -2.59
C MET A 62 -12.42 28.78 -2.49
N GLY A 63 -13.68 28.52 -2.13
CA GLY A 63 -14.73 29.54 -2.15
C GLY A 63 -14.96 30.06 -3.58
N ASN A 64 -14.78 31.35 -3.80
CA ASN A 64 -14.89 32.06 -5.11
C ASN A 64 -13.52 32.26 -5.80
N LEU A 65 -12.46 31.68 -5.28
CA LEU A 65 -11.14 31.72 -5.90
C LEU A 65 -10.74 30.36 -6.45
N PHE A 66 -9.97 30.38 -7.52
CA PHE A 66 -9.15 29.26 -7.96
C PHE A 66 -7.74 29.48 -7.42
N VAL A 67 -7.19 28.49 -6.75
CA VAL A 67 -5.82 28.50 -6.23
C VAL A 67 -5.03 27.51 -7.06
N MET A 68 -3.99 27.97 -7.71
CA MET A 68 -3.06 27.17 -8.50
C MET A 68 -1.79 26.96 -7.69
N PHE A 69 -1.60 25.73 -7.18
CA PHE A 69 -0.30 25.32 -6.64
C PHE A 69 0.59 24.90 -7.80
N TYR A 70 1.80 25.45 -7.86
CA TYR A 70 2.75 25.18 -8.93
C TYR A 70 4.18 25.25 -8.41
N PHE A 71 5.12 24.79 -9.22
CA PHE A 71 6.54 25.00 -8.95
C PHE A 71 7.15 25.98 -9.95
N SER A 72 8.18 26.67 -9.49
CA SER A 72 9.04 27.44 -10.37
C SER A 72 10.51 27.06 -10.17
N ALA A 73 11.29 27.12 -11.23
CA ALA A 73 12.73 26.85 -11.19
C ALA A 73 13.51 27.87 -11.99
N TYR A 74 14.78 28.06 -11.59
CA TYR A 74 15.71 29.00 -12.19
C TYR A 74 15.22 30.46 -12.24
N ASN A 75 14.39 30.82 -11.28
CA ASN A 75 13.90 32.18 -11.14
C ASN A 75 14.99 33.07 -10.51
N PRO A 76 15.51 34.09 -11.22
CA PRO A 76 16.60 34.94 -10.71
C PRO A 76 16.22 35.81 -9.51
N SER A 77 14.91 35.98 -9.25
CA SER A 77 14.45 36.66 -8.05
C SER A 77 14.50 35.80 -6.77
N ARG A 78 14.84 34.51 -6.91
CA ARG A 78 14.95 33.57 -5.80
C ARG A 78 16.38 33.02 -5.72
N ARG A 79 16.83 32.77 -4.49
CA ARG A 79 18.16 32.18 -4.21
C ARG A 79 18.21 30.67 -4.31
N TYR A 80 17.09 30.00 -4.54
CA TYR A 80 17.01 28.54 -4.66
C TYR A 80 16.73 28.12 -6.10
N SER A 81 17.19 26.92 -6.44
CA SER A 81 17.07 26.40 -7.81
C SER A 81 15.65 26.06 -8.21
N ALA A 82 14.82 25.60 -7.29
CA ALA A 82 13.39 25.34 -7.52
C ALA A 82 12.61 25.37 -6.20
N TYR A 83 11.35 25.77 -6.26
CA TYR A 83 10.47 25.93 -5.11
C TYR A 83 9.01 25.72 -5.51
N ASN A 84 8.15 25.46 -4.52
CA ASN A 84 6.70 25.41 -4.69
C ASN A 84 6.04 26.65 -4.08
N THR A 85 5.09 27.20 -4.81
CA THR A 85 4.32 28.37 -4.40
C THR A 85 2.89 28.28 -4.97
N PHE A 86 2.12 29.37 -4.95
CA PHE A 86 0.78 29.41 -5.54
C PHE A 86 0.44 30.77 -6.12
N ALA A 87 -0.52 30.75 -7.02
CA ALA A 87 -1.18 31.94 -7.54
C ALA A 87 -2.70 31.80 -7.40
N VAL A 88 -3.42 32.89 -7.42
CA VAL A 88 -4.88 32.92 -7.32
C VAL A 88 -5.54 33.57 -8.53
N SER A 89 -6.73 33.09 -8.88
CA SER A 89 -7.53 33.59 -9.98
C SER A 89 -9.02 33.53 -9.69
N ARG A 90 -9.80 34.38 -10.36
CA ARG A 90 -11.27 34.29 -10.35
C ARG A 90 -11.85 33.69 -11.63
N ASP A 91 -11.06 33.57 -12.68
CA ASP A 91 -11.51 33.21 -14.04
C ASP A 91 -10.65 32.17 -14.74
N LEU A 92 -9.59 31.65 -14.10
CA LEU A 92 -8.60 30.70 -14.64
C LEU A 92 -7.67 31.28 -15.72
N ILE A 93 -7.78 32.58 -16.02
CA ILE A 93 -7.02 33.24 -17.09
C ILE A 93 -6.07 34.30 -16.49
N HIS A 94 -6.59 35.13 -15.59
CA HIS A 94 -5.83 36.17 -14.95
C HIS A 94 -5.41 35.74 -13.56
N TRP A 95 -4.12 35.58 -13.35
CA TRP A 95 -3.53 35.04 -12.13
C TRP A 95 -2.75 36.11 -11.39
N THR A 96 -2.88 36.14 -10.09
CA THR A 96 -2.10 36.97 -9.17
C THR A 96 -1.22 36.05 -8.32
N ASP A 97 0.06 36.32 -8.34
CA ASP A 97 1.04 35.61 -7.54
C ASP A 97 0.87 35.87 -6.05
N TRP A 98 1.20 34.85 -5.27
CA TRP A 98 1.46 35.03 -3.86
C TRP A 98 2.77 35.78 -3.66
N ASP A 99 2.74 36.87 -2.91
CA ASP A 99 3.87 37.80 -2.65
C ASP A 99 4.60 37.52 -1.33
N GLY A 100 4.14 36.52 -0.55
CA GLY A 100 4.76 36.09 0.69
C GLY A 100 5.85 35.03 0.50
N GLU A 101 6.14 34.29 1.57
CA GLU A 101 7.10 33.22 1.55
C GLU A 101 6.64 32.06 0.66
N ASP A 102 7.58 31.44 -0.07
CA ASP A 102 7.30 30.26 -0.86
C ASP A 102 6.89 29.08 0.06
N LEU A 103 5.96 28.24 -0.40
CA LEU A 103 5.38 27.18 0.42
C LEU A 103 6.38 26.09 0.78
N ILE A 104 7.18 25.66 -0.19
CA ILE A 104 8.22 24.65 -0.02
C ILE A 104 9.48 25.12 -0.76
N ILE A 105 10.59 25.15 -0.05
CA ILE A 105 11.91 25.48 -0.58
C ILE A 105 12.91 24.38 -0.25
N PRO A 106 14.00 24.26 -1.00
CA PRO A 106 15.13 23.38 -0.62
C PRO A 106 15.60 23.71 0.79
N SER A 107 15.53 22.75 1.70
CA SER A 107 15.80 23.03 3.13
C SER A 107 16.38 21.84 3.89
N LYS A 108 16.37 20.65 3.30
CA LYS A 108 16.80 19.40 3.93
C LYS A 108 17.88 18.71 3.08
N PRO A 109 18.68 17.80 3.64
CA PRO A 109 19.69 17.08 2.88
C PRO A 109 19.14 16.32 1.67
N TYR A 110 17.86 15.90 1.72
CA TYR A 110 17.22 15.15 0.64
C TYR A 110 16.59 16.03 -0.46
N ASP A 111 16.42 17.34 -0.24
CA ASP A 111 15.85 18.28 -1.20
C ASP A 111 16.72 19.52 -1.47
N ASN A 112 18.02 19.48 -1.06
CA ASN A 112 18.89 20.65 -1.06
C ASN A 112 19.25 21.20 -2.46
N LEU A 113 18.84 20.51 -3.54
CA LEU A 113 18.97 21.01 -4.91
C LEU A 113 17.65 21.51 -5.46
N PHE A 114 16.59 20.68 -5.42
CA PHE A 114 15.26 21.06 -5.91
C PHE A 114 14.16 20.61 -4.96
N ALA A 115 13.19 21.50 -4.70
CA ALA A 115 11.88 21.18 -4.14
C ALA A 115 10.82 21.63 -5.16
N HIS A 116 10.30 20.71 -6.00
CA HIS A 116 9.47 21.05 -7.15
C HIS A 116 8.34 20.03 -7.36
N LYS A 117 7.43 20.27 -8.34
CA LYS A 117 6.29 19.41 -8.69
C LYS A 117 5.30 19.23 -7.55
N SER A 118 4.41 20.20 -7.42
CA SER A 118 3.47 20.33 -6.32
C SER A 118 2.24 19.44 -6.48
N TYR A 119 1.80 18.80 -5.39
CA TYR A 119 0.47 18.22 -5.27
C TYR A 119 -0.04 18.36 -3.83
N VAL A 120 -1.15 19.08 -3.66
CA VAL A 120 -1.70 19.43 -2.34
C VAL A 120 -3.03 18.74 -2.11
N VAL A 121 -3.15 18.06 -0.97
CA VAL A 121 -4.37 17.38 -0.54
C VAL A 121 -4.71 17.75 0.90
N LYS A 122 -5.98 17.93 1.19
CA LYS A 122 -6.46 18.07 2.57
C LYS A 122 -7.22 16.80 2.97
N HIS A 123 -6.80 16.18 4.07
CA HIS A 123 -7.43 15.00 4.64
C HIS A 123 -7.44 15.09 6.16
N ASP A 124 -8.57 14.81 6.80
CA ASP A 124 -8.78 14.87 8.26
C ASP A 124 -8.25 16.15 8.93
N GLY A 125 -8.51 17.28 8.29
CA GLY A 125 -8.09 18.60 8.78
C GLY A 125 -6.60 18.91 8.62
N VAL A 126 -5.81 18.00 8.07
CA VAL A 126 -4.39 18.18 7.75
C VAL A 126 -4.23 18.45 6.26
N VAL A 127 -3.41 19.43 5.91
CA VAL A 127 -2.96 19.65 4.55
C VAL A 127 -1.64 18.91 4.35
N TYR A 128 -1.58 18.11 3.31
CA TYR A 128 -0.42 17.38 2.83
C TYR A 128 0.03 17.99 1.52
N HIS A 129 1.25 18.49 1.47
CA HIS A 129 1.87 19.02 0.26
C HIS A 129 2.95 18.05 -0.19
N PHE A 130 2.63 17.22 -1.15
CA PHE A 130 3.58 16.30 -1.79
C PHE A 130 4.41 17.06 -2.82
N TYR A 131 5.70 16.77 -2.89
CA TYR A 131 6.60 17.38 -3.85
C TYR A 131 7.74 16.47 -4.23
N CYS A 132 8.34 16.70 -5.39
CA CYS A 132 9.55 16.02 -5.82
C CYS A 132 10.75 16.69 -5.16
N ALA A 133 11.44 15.95 -4.31
CA ALA A 133 12.68 16.35 -3.67
C ALA A 133 13.88 15.82 -4.45
N VAL A 134 14.90 16.68 -4.67
CA VAL A 134 16.16 16.30 -5.32
C VAL A 134 17.32 16.84 -4.51
N ASN A 135 18.30 16.00 -4.22
CA ASN A 135 19.51 16.42 -3.53
C ASN A 135 20.67 16.70 -4.51
N ASN A 136 21.78 17.22 -4.00
CA ASN A 136 22.96 17.55 -4.80
C ASN A 136 23.59 16.33 -5.50
N ASP A 137 23.34 15.11 -5.00
CA ASP A 137 23.78 13.85 -5.62
C ASP A 137 22.81 13.38 -6.72
N GLN A 138 21.87 14.21 -7.14
CA GLN A 138 20.83 13.91 -8.14
C GLN A 138 19.87 12.78 -7.73
N GLN A 139 19.83 12.42 -6.46
CA GLN A 139 18.85 11.46 -5.96
C GLN A 139 17.49 12.15 -5.89
N ARG A 140 16.43 11.43 -6.30
CA ARG A 140 15.08 11.95 -6.40
C ARG A 140 14.11 11.11 -5.59
N GLY A 141 13.09 11.76 -5.02
CA GLY A 141 12.01 11.09 -4.33
C GLY A 141 10.80 11.98 -4.15
N ILE A 142 9.74 11.42 -3.60
CA ILE A 142 8.57 12.18 -3.19
C ILE A 142 8.71 12.47 -1.70
N ALA A 143 8.70 13.75 -1.35
CA ALA A 143 8.65 14.22 0.02
C ALA A 143 7.26 14.80 0.31
N VAL A 144 6.94 14.98 1.58
CA VAL A 144 5.69 15.59 2.03
C VAL A 144 5.95 16.60 3.14
N ALA A 145 5.35 17.79 3.01
CA ALA A 145 5.20 18.73 4.09
C ALA A 145 3.75 18.70 4.59
N THR A 146 3.55 18.92 5.88
CA THR A 146 2.23 18.84 6.50
C THR A 146 1.93 20.08 7.33
N SER A 147 0.65 20.50 7.37
CA SER A 147 0.20 21.69 8.09
C SER A 147 0.26 21.55 9.62
N ARG A 148 0.55 20.36 10.13
CA ARG A 148 0.87 20.11 11.55
C ARG A 148 1.94 19.02 11.65
N PRO A 149 2.72 18.99 12.74
CA PRO A 149 3.72 17.94 12.94
C PRO A 149 3.09 16.55 12.86
N MET A 150 3.64 15.69 12.01
CA MET A 150 3.30 14.27 11.90
C MET A 150 4.51 13.47 12.36
N GLY A 151 4.35 12.69 13.43
CA GLY A 151 5.42 11.79 13.87
C GLY A 151 5.65 10.67 12.86
N ARG A 152 6.89 10.17 12.75
CA ARG A 152 7.21 8.97 11.94
C ARG A 152 6.42 7.73 12.37
N SER A 153 5.90 7.72 13.60
CA SER A 153 5.08 6.66 14.20
C SER A 153 3.60 6.76 13.89
N SER A 154 3.14 7.65 13.02
CA SER A 154 1.71 7.84 12.70
C SER A 154 1.11 6.73 11.82
N VAL A 155 1.92 5.82 11.29
CA VAL A 155 1.41 4.57 10.73
C VAL A 155 1.12 3.63 11.89
N HIS A 156 -0.04 3.80 12.48
CA HIS A 156 -0.58 2.82 13.41
C HIS A 156 -1.20 1.70 12.57
N PHE A 157 -0.48 0.59 12.48
CA PHE A 157 -1.16 -0.66 12.15
C PHE A 157 -2.14 -0.92 13.30
N PRO A 158 -3.44 -1.08 13.01
CA PRO A 158 -4.40 -1.34 14.08
C PRO A 158 -3.89 -2.53 14.88
N LYS A 159 -3.76 -2.38 16.19
CA LYS A 159 -3.52 -3.50 17.09
C LYS A 159 -4.72 -4.43 16.89
N ALA A 160 -4.54 -5.47 16.10
CA ALA A 160 -5.55 -6.47 15.88
C ALA A 160 -5.62 -7.37 17.13
N GLU A 161 -6.02 -6.79 18.25
CA GLU A 161 -6.49 -7.55 19.39
C GLU A 161 -7.94 -7.96 19.10
N ARG A 162 -8.14 -9.06 18.43
CA ARG A 162 -9.43 -9.73 18.42
C ARG A 162 -9.50 -10.67 19.62
N LYS A 163 -10.20 -10.25 20.66
CA LYS A 163 -10.70 -11.15 21.69
C LYS A 163 -11.82 -11.96 21.06
N GLY A 164 -11.58 -13.21 20.78
CA GLY A 164 -12.52 -14.11 20.11
C GLY A 164 -11.96 -15.52 20.00
N CYS A 165 -12.61 -16.32 19.19
CA CYS A 165 -12.19 -17.69 18.92
C CYS A 165 -10.83 -17.76 18.21
N ARG A 166 -10.52 -16.79 17.34
CA ARG A 166 -9.19 -16.54 16.78
C ARG A 166 -8.59 -15.31 17.47
N GLN A 167 -7.41 -15.47 18.06
CA GLN A 167 -6.69 -14.35 18.64
C GLN A 167 -5.50 -14.00 17.74
N VAL A 168 -5.30 -12.72 17.48
CA VAL A 168 -4.16 -12.21 16.71
C VAL A 168 -3.39 -11.25 17.57
N THR A 169 -2.18 -11.61 17.95
CA THR A 169 -1.26 -10.78 18.71
C THR A 169 -0.26 -10.12 17.75
N ASN A 170 -0.25 -8.80 17.71
CA ASN A 170 0.72 -8.03 16.94
C ASN A 170 2.09 -8.11 17.63
N LEU A 171 3.12 -8.51 16.87
CA LEU A 171 4.49 -8.62 17.38
C LEU A 171 5.42 -7.51 16.90
N ASN A 172 4.91 -6.44 16.31
CA ASN A 172 5.72 -5.45 15.60
C ASN A 172 6.64 -4.60 16.49
N GLU A 173 6.34 -4.42 17.76
CA GLU A 173 7.12 -3.54 18.63
C GLU A 173 8.29 -4.27 19.34
N GLY A 174 9.39 -3.56 19.58
CA GLY A 174 10.45 -3.98 20.51
C GLY A 174 11.36 -5.09 20.02
N TRP A 175 11.72 -5.10 18.76
CA TRP A 175 12.72 -6.00 18.18
C TRP A 175 14.14 -5.47 18.38
N GLN A 176 15.10 -6.39 18.43
CA GLN A 176 16.52 -6.11 18.23
C GLN A 176 16.89 -6.56 16.83
N ALA A 177 17.45 -5.67 16.02
CA ALA A 177 17.83 -5.95 14.64
C ALA A 177 19.32 -5.69 14.42
N ARG A 178 20.00 -6.56 13.68
CA ARG A 178 21.43 -6.48 13.40
C ARG A 178 21.73 -6.95 11.99
N LEU A 179 22.55 -6.20 11.24
CA LEU A 179 23.17 -6.70 10.01
C LEU A 179 24.20 -7.76 10.33
N SER A 180 24.13 -8.89 9.64
CA SER A 180 25.11 -9.98 9.72
C SER A 180 26.19 -9.80 8.65
N GLY A 181 27.47 -10.02 8.98
CA GLY A 181 28.57 -9.94 8.01
C GLY A 181 29.89 -9.46 8.60
N LYS A 182 30.89 -9.20 7.74
CA LYS A 182 32.21 -8.71 8.13
C LYS A 182 32.09 -7.31 8.77
N GLY A 183 32.46 -7.22 10.05
CA GLY A 183 32.28 -6.02 10.88
C GLY A 183 30.96 -6.09 11.64
N LYS A 184 30.92 -6.81 12.77
CA LYS A 184 29.75 -6.91 13.64
C LYS A 184 29.20 -5.52 13.96
N LYS A 185 28.10 -5.13 13.32
CA LYS A 185 27.36 -3.93 13.73
C LYS A 185 26.60 -4.26 15.00
N GLU A 186 26.51 -3.30 15.91
CA GLU A 186 25.72 -3.44 17.13
C GLU A 186 24.24 -3.65 16.77
N ALA A 187 23.54 -4.39 17.64
CA ALA A 187 22.10 -4.55 17.48
C ALA A 187 21.40 -3.23 17.82
N ILE A 188 20.43 -2.85 16.99
CA ILE A 188 19.61 -1.66 17.18
C ILE A 188 18.18 -2.06 17.58
N LYS A 189 17.56 -1.26 18.45
CA LYS A 189 16.15 -1.45 18.80
C LYS A 189 15.26 -0.88 17.70
N VAL A 190 14.36 -1.69 17.17
CA VAL A 190 13.47 -1.32 16.06
C VAL A 190 12.03 -1.78 16.31
N ASN A 191 11.11 -1.18 15.60
CA ASN A 191 9.74 -1.67 15.40
C ASN A 191 9.55 -2.08 13.95
N LEU A 192 8.75 -3.11 13.72
CA LEU A 192 8.35 -3.53 12.38
C LEU A 192 7.17 -2.67 11.88
N PRO A 193 7.06 -2.42 10.57
CA PRO A 193 7.99 -2.79 9.50
C PRO A 193 9.35 -2.10 9.62
N HIS A 194 10.43 -2.83 9.34
CA HIS A 194 11.79 -2.31 9.37
C HIS A 194 12.63 -2.92 8.25
N ASN A 195 13.54 -2.15 7.72
CA ASN A 195 14.55 -2.63 6.77
C ASN A 195 15.85 -1.83 6.96
N PHE A 196 16.95 -2.38 6.46
CA PHE A 196 18.28 -1.78 6.55
C PHE A 196 18.65 -0.91 5.35
N ASP A 197 17.78 -0.84 4.36
CA ASP A 197 17.98 0.06 3.23
C ASP A 197 17.77 1.50 3.66
N ASP A 198 18.66 2.36 3.23
CA ASP A 198 18.60 3.78 3.53
C ASP A 198 17.79 4.49 2.43
N TYR A 199 16.56 4.87 2.75
CA TYR A 199 15.65 5.54 1.83
C TYR A 199 15.66 7.04 2.07
N TYR A 200 16.51 7.74 1.36
CA TYR A 200 16.40 9.18 1.18
C TYR A 200 15.86 9.48 -0.22
N GLY A 201 14.58 9.79 -0.29
CA GLY A 201 13.94 10.14 -1.53
C GLY A 201 13.96 9.01 -2.56
N TYR A 202 14.29 9.34 -3.79
CA TYR A 202 14.33 8.38 -4.90
C TYR A 202 15.62 7.59 -4.92
N ARG A 203 15.51 6.28 -4.99
CA ARG A 203 16.64 5.38 -5.08
C ARG A 203 17.30 5.45 -6.46
N GLN A 204 18.62 5.53 -6.50
CA GLN A 204 19.34 5.45 -7.76
C GLN A 204 19.31 4.02 -8.31
N LEU A 205 18.89 3.86 -9.54
CA LEU A 205 18.72 2.57 -10.20
C LEU A 205 19.98 1.69 -10.16
N ARG A 206 21.16 2.28 -10.38
CA ARG A 206 22.46 1.59 -10.43
C ARG A 206 22.93 1.00 -9.10
N HIS A 207 22.32 1.36 -7.99
CA HIS A 207 22.77 0.91 -6.67
C HIS A 207 21.99 -0.28 -6.14
N GLY A 208 20.82 -0.57 -6.74
CA GLY A 208 19.99 -1.70 -6.32
C GLY A 208 19.58 -1.66 -4.85
N ASN A 209 19.25 -2.80 -4.30
CA ASN A 209 18.94 -3.00 -2.89
C ASN A 209 20.22 -3.33 -2.10
N LEU A 210 20.16 -3.14 -0.79
CA LEU A 210 21.18 -3.69 0.10
C LEU A 210 21.04 -5.23 0.14
N HIS A 211 22.09 -5.91 -0.33
CA HIS A 211 22.20 -7.36 -0.25
C HIS A 211 22.94 -7.80 0.99
N GLY A 212 22.62 -8.99 1.50
CA GLY A 212 23.26 -9.55 2.69
C GLY A 212 22.26 -10.20 3.63
N ASN A 213 22.63 -10.28 4.88
CA ASN A 213 21.86 -10.95 5.92
C ASN A 213 21.58 -10.04 7.10
N ALA A 214 20.46 -10.26 7.76
CA ALA A 214 20.07 -9.55 8.98
C ALA A 214 19.42 -10.50 9.98
N ASP A 215 19.68 -10.27 11.27
CA ASP A 215 19.08 -11.02 12.37
C ASP A 215 18.13 -10.13 13.14
N TYR A 216 16.92 -10.61 13.34
CA TYR A 216 15.90 -9.99 14.18
C TYR A 216 15.59 -10.89 15.36
N THR A 217 15.63 -10.35 16.57
CA THR A 217 15.34 -11.12 17.80
C THR A 217 14.34 -10.39 18.67
N LYS A 218 13.48 -11.16 19.33
CA LYS A 218 12.46 -10.65 20.24
C LYS A 218 12.11 -11.71 21.29
N THR A 219 11.86 -11.24 22.49
CA THR A 219 11.25 -12.05 23.55
C THR A 219 9.75 -11.87 23.53
N ILE A 220 8.99 -12.95 23.54
CA ILE A 220 7.52 -12.95 23.57
C ILE A 220 7.01 -13.77 24.75
N GLU A 221 5.91 -13.32 25.36
CA GLU A 221 5.19 -14.07 26.38
C GLU A 221 4.02 -14.82 25.73
N CYS A 222 3.87 -16.09 26.03
CA CYS A 222 2.80 -16.94 25.53
C CYS A 222 2.12 -17.66 26.69
N LYS A 223 0.77 -17.63 26.72
CA LYS A 223 -0.06 -18.46 27.61
C LYS A 223 -0.63 -19.62 26.80
N LYS A 224 0.22 -20.62 26.55
CA LYS A 224 -0.17 -21.78 25.73
C LYS A 224 -1.33 -22.53 26.36
N GLN A 225 -2.36 -22.80 25.56
CA GLN A 225 -3.58 -23.50 25.98
C GLN A 225 -3.65 -24.86 25.30
N ALA A 226 -4.14 -25.89 26.00
CA ALA A 226 -4.37 -27.20 25.42
C ALA A 226 -5.46 -27.11 24.32
N GLY A 227 -5.27 -27.87 23.22
CA GLY A 227 -6.20 -27.89 22.08
C GLY A 227 -6.15 -26.63 21.20
N ARG A 228 -5.20 -25.71 21.47
CA ARG A 228 -4.99 -24.52 20.63
C ARG A 228 -3.73 -24.68 19.78
N ARG A 229 -3.77 -24.09 18.57
CA ARG A 229 -2.66 -24.03 17.64
C ARG A 229 -2.16 -22.59 17.54
N TYR A 230 -0.86 -22.43 17.34
CA TYR A 230 -0.16 -21.16 17.31
C TYR A 230 0.61 -21.02 16.00
N PHE A 231 0.34 -19.95 15.27
CA PHE A 231 0.95 -19.70 13.96
C PHE A 231 1.67 -18.35 13.99
N LEU A 232 2.94 -18.35 13.58
CA LEU A 232 3.66 -17.14 13.30
C LEU A 232 3.37 -16.75 11.83
N GLN A 233 2.84 -15.54 11.63
CA GLN A 233 2.58 -14.99 10.30
C GLN A 233 3.54 -13.85 10.01
N LEU A 234 4.29 -13.95 8.91
CA LEU A 234 5.15 -12.93 8.35
C LEU A 234 4.51 -12.43 7.06
N GLU A 235 4.20 -11.15 6.96
CA GLU A 235 3.50 -10.60 5.80
C GLU A 235 4.44 -10.16 4.67
N GLY A 236 5.75 -10.04 4.95
CA GLY A 236 6.77 -9.75 3.95
C GLY A 236 8.16 -9.64 4.55
N VAL A 237 9.09 -10.35 3.92
CA VAL A 237 10.51 -10.40 4.29
C VAL A 237 11.34 -10.35 3.03
N GLY A 238 12.39 -9.61 3.03
CA GLY A 238 13.25 -9.51 1.84
C GLY A 238 14.58 -10.19 1.99
N THR A 239 14.67 -11.44 1.50
CA THR A 239 13.80 -12.25 0.62
C THR A 239 13.43 -13.57 1.28
N TYR A 240 14.41 -14.24 1.88
CA TYR A 240 14.25 -15.50 2.62
C TYR A 240 14.20 -15.22 4.12
N ALA A 241 13.46 -16.08 4.82
CA ALA A 241 13.39 -16.10 6.26
C ALA A 241 13.72 -17.47 6.82
N THR A 242 14.53 -17.52 7.86
CA THR A 242 14.70 -18.68 8.73
C THR A 242 14.21 -18.30 10.12
N VAL A 243 13.08 -18.83 10.53
CA VAL A 243 12.49 -18.60 11.84
C VAL A 243 13.08 -19.59 12.85
N SER A 244 13.37 -19.11 14.06
CA SER A 244 13.73 -19.96 15.18
C SER A 244 12.94 -19.61 16.43
N ILE A 245 12.44 -20.63 17.13
CA ILE A 245 11.75 -20.50 18.42
C ILE A 245 12.55 -21.27 19.48
N ASN A 246 12.95 -20.60 20.54
CA ASN A 246 13.70 -21.20 21.65
C ASN A 246 14.95 -21.98 21.19
N GLY A 247 15.64 -21.46 20.16
CA GLY A 247 16.83 -22.08 19.57
C GLY A 247 16.58 -23.19 18.54
N HIS A 248 15.34 -23.56 18.29
CA HIS A 248 14.97 -24.53 17.26
C HIS A 248 14.63 -23.82 15.96
N ALA A 249 15.45 -24.00 14.93
CA ALA A 249 15.23 -23.42 13.60
C ALA A 249 14.21 -24.24 12.79
N TYR A 250 13.42 -23.53 12.02
CA TYR A 250 12.59 -24.09 10.95
C TYR A 250 13.31 -24.01 9.61
N PRO A 251 12.85 -24.72 8.58
CA PRO A 251 13.43 -24.59 7.25
C PRO A 251 13.47 -23.13 6.75
N ARG A 252 14.46 -22.84 5.93
CA ARG A 252 14.59 -21.59 5.20
C ARG A 252 13.47 -21.48 4.16
N GLU A 253 12.73 -20.37 4.16
CA GLU A 253 11.58 -20.16 3.27
C GLU A 253 11.73 -18.90 2.43
N LEU A 254 11.27 -18.98 1.18
CA LEU A 254 11.13 -17.85 0.30
C LEU A 254 9.83 -17.09 0.65
N VAL A 255 9.95 -15.98 1.36
CA VAL A 255 8.81 -15.16 1.79
C VAL A 255 8.55 -14.02 0.79
N GLY A 256 9.55 -13.20 0.52
CA GLY A 256 9.40 -12.08 -0.39
C GLY A 256 8.26 -11.15 0.03
N ARG A 257 7.36 -10.88 -0.91
CA ARG A 257 6.16 -10.04 -0.71
C ARG A 257 4.89 -10.84 -0.42
N THR A 258 5.00 -12.15 -0.30
CA THR A 258 3.89 -13.03 0.03
C THR A 258 3.79 -13.22 1.53
N VAL A 259 2.61 -13.62 2.00
CA VAL A 259 2.42 -13.96 3.41
C VAL A 259 2.87 -15.39 3.66
N TYR A 260 3.74 -15.56 4.65
CA TYR A 260 4.19 -16.86 5.14
C TYR A 260 3.59 -17.10 6.51
N THR A 261 2.96 -18.26 6.67
CA THR A 261 2.35 -18.70 7.94
C THR A 261 2.99 -20.00 8.39
N LEU A 262 3.61 -19.99 9.55
CA LEU A 262 4.36 -21.10 10.12
C LEU A 262 3.68 -21.62 11.38
N ASP A 263 3.36 -22.91 11.46
CA ASP A 263 2.90 -23.53 12.68
C ASP A 263 4.06 -23.65 13.69
N VAL A 264 3.95 -22.93 14.78
CA VAL A 264 4.97 -22.87 15.85
C VAL A 264 4.51 -23.53 17.15
N THR A 265 3.36 -24.21 17.13
CA THR A 265 2.70 -24.79 18.29
C THR A 265 3.63 -25.66 19.13
N ASP A 266 4.38 -26.54 18.49
CA ASP A 266 5.20 -27.54 19.20
C ASP A 266 6.50 -26.95 19.80
N ARG A 267 6.92 -25.76 19.33
CA ARG A 267 8.14 -25.07 19.79
C ARG A 267 7.88 -23.97 20.81
N LEU A 268 6.62 -23.51 20.90
CA LEU A 268 6.22 -22.56 21.95
C LEU A 268 6.00 -23.27 23.28
N LYS A 269 6.37 -22.59 24.35
CA LYS A 269 6.09 -22.98 25.74
C LYS A 269 5.27 -21.90 26.45
N THR A 270 4.59 -22.27 27.54
CA THR A 270 3.97 -21.26 28.42
C THR A 270 5.06 -20.44 29.11
N GLY A 271 4.86 -19.11 29.16
CA GLY A 271 5.84 -18.15 29.64
C GLY A 271 6.68 -17.55 28.54
N THR A 272 7.90 -17.22 28.86
CA THR A 272 8.85 -16.51 28.01
C THR A 272 9.40 -17.40 26.89
N ASN A 273 9.33 -16.91 25.66
CA ASN A 273 9.89 -17.56 24.47
C ASN A 273 10.84 -16.61 23.75
N GLN A 274 11.92 -17.15 23.19
CA GLN A 274 12.86 -16.43 22.34
C GLN A 274 12.48 -16.67 20.88
N LEU A 275 12.15 -15.60 20.16
CA LEU A 275 11.88 -15.60 18.73
C LEU A 275 13.06 -14.97 18.00
N SER A 276 13.60 -15.63 17.00
CA SER A 276 14.56 -15.05 16.07
C SER A 276 14.16 -15.31 14.63
N ILE A 277 14.43 -14.34 13.77
CA ILE A 277 14.19 -14.41 12.32
C ILE A 277 15.49 -13.97 11.64
N HIS A 278 16.15 -14.93 11.00
CA HIS A 278 17.28 -14.65 10.12
C HIS A 278 16.73 -14.33 8.72
N VAL A 279 17.12 -13.18 8.19
CA VAL A 279 16.69 -12.66 6.91
C VAL A 279 17.85 -12.66 5.95
N GLU A 280 17.65 -13.21 4.76
CA GLU A 280 18.64 -13.21 3.69
C GLU A 280 18.09 -12.49 2.46
N HIS A 281 18.86 -11.52 1.95
CA HIS A 281 18.58 -10.86 0.67
C HIS A 281 19.78 -11.10 -0.27
N PRO A 282 19.76 -12.20 -1.04
CA PRO A 282 20.88 -12.56 -1.91
C PRO A 282 21.03 -11.60 -3.08
N SER A 283 22.24 -11.48 -3.62
CA SER A 283 22.49 -10.71 -4.85
C SER A 283 22.11 -11.50 -6.10
N MET A 284 21.92 -10.80 -7.22
CA MET A 284 21.68 -11.41 -8.53
C MET A 284 22.82 -12.32 -9.02
N GLN A 285 23.99 -12.24 -8.42
CA GLN A 285 25.12 -13.12 -8.71
C GLN A 285 24.99 -14.50 -8.05
N THR A 286 24.20 -14.58 -6.98
CA THR A 286 24.06 -15.81 -6.17
C THR A 286 22.69 -16.47 -6.33
N GLU A 287 21.71 -15.75 -6.85
CA GLU A 287 20.34 -16.25 -7.03
C GLU A 287 19.74 -15.76 -8.36
N SER A 288 18.68 -16.42 -8.80
CA SER A 288 17.95 -15.99 -9.99
C SER A 288 17.36 -14.59 -9.82
N PRO A 289 17.39 -13.74 -10.86
CA PRO A 289 16.93 -12.35 -10.77
C PRO A 289 15.53 -12.18 -10.17
N TRP A 290 14.60 -13.06 -10.49
CA TRP A 290 13.25 -13.00 -9.97
C TRP A 290 13.15 -13.30 -8.45
N VAL A 291 14.07 -14.10 -7.89
CA VAL A 291 14.15 -14.37 -6.44
C VAL A 291 14.67 -13.16 -5.69
N CYS A 292 15.64 -12.45 -6.26
CA CYS A 292 16.18 -11.21 -5.69
C CYS A 292 15.21 -10.03 -5.79
N GLY A 293 14.01 -10.27 -6.27
CA GLY A 293 13.01 -9.24 -6.52
C GLY A 293 12.87 -8.88 -8.00
N GLY A 294 13.43 -9.70 -8.88
CA GLY A 294 13.43 -9.52 -10.31
C GLY A 294 14.32 -8.36 -10.78
N CYS A 295 14.49 -8.24 -12.07
CA CYS A 295 15.20 -7.12 -12.67
C CYS A 295 14.55 -5.76 -12.35
N SER A 296 13.22 -5.74 -12.17
CA SER A 296 12.48 -4.55 -11.77
C SER A 296 12.82 -4.09 -10.35
N SER A 297 12.96 -4.98 -9.39
CA SER A 297 13.32 -4.61 -8.01
C SER A 297 14.77 -4.20 -7.88
N GLU A 298 15.69 -4.95 -8.49
CA GLU A 298 17.14 -4.68 -8.43
C GLU A 298 17.49 -3.35 -9.09
N TRP A 299 16.83 -3.05 -10.20
CA TRP A 299 17.06 -1.83 -10.98
C TRP A 299 16.07 -0.70 -10.66
N GLY A 300 15.15 -0.90 -9.72
CA GLY A 300 14.18 0.11 -9.31
C GLY A 300 13.09 0.39 -10.33
N PHE A 301 12.73 -0.59 -11.17
CA PHE A 301 11.63 -0.48 -12.12
C PHE A 301 10.25 -0.55 -11.42
N SER A 302 9.19 -0.69 -12.18
CA SER A 302 7.79 -0.50 -11.83
C SER A 302 7.29 -1.25 -10.60
N GLU A 303 7.87 -2.40 -10.26
CA GLU A 303 7.41 -3.22 -9.14
C GLU A 303 7.97 -2.78 -7.78
N GLY A 304 8.89 -1.82 -7.77
CA GLY A 304 9.57 -1.37 -6.58
C GLY A 304 10.60 -2.38 -6.05
N THR A 305 11.27 -2.01 -4.98
CA THR A 305 12.38 -2.78 -4.41
C THR A 305 11.92 -3.77 -3.35
N GLN A 306 12.64 -4.90 -3.20
CA GLN A 306 12.57 -5.72 -2.00
C GLN A 306 13.68 -5.27 -1.06
N PRO A 307 13.35 -4.68 0.11
CA PRO A 307 14.37 -4.22 1.05
C PRO A 307 14.90 -5.36 1.91
N LEU A 308 16.18 -5.30 2.30
CA LEU A 308 16.74 -6.22 3.29
C LEU A 308 16.11 -5.95 4.66
N GLY A 309 15.23 -6.84 5.09
CA GLY A 309 14.57 -6.74 6.39
C GLY A 309 13.17 -7.34 6.43
N ILE A 310 12.49 -7.11 7.54
CA ILE A 310 11.08 -7.49 7.74
C ILE A 310 10.24 -6.24 7.45
N PHE A 311 9.83 -6.08 6.20
CA PHE A 311 9.23 -4.83 5.71
C PHE A 311 7.70 -4.82 5.75
N ARG A 312 7.08 -5.84 6.35
CA ARG A 312 5.65 -5.93 6.65
C ARG A 312 5.43 -6.49 8.05
N PRO A 313 4.20 -6.41 8.59
CA PRO A 313 3.89 -6.86 9.94
C PRO A 313 4.21 -8.33 10.22
N VAL A 314 4.45 -8.60 11.51
CA VAL A 314 4.56 -9.96 12.07
C VAL A 314 3.51 -10.12 13.17
N SER A 315 2.80 -11.26 13.16
CA SER A 315 1.75 -11.58 14.12
C SER A 315 1.87 -13.01 14.62
N LEU A 316 1.47 -13.23 15.89
CA LEU A 316 1.20 -14.56 16.43
C LEU A 316 -0.31 -14.78 16.42
N ILE A 317 -0.76 -15.82 15.72
CA ILE A 317 -2.18 -16.18 15.57
C ILE A 317 -2.46 -17.43 16.38
N GLU A 318 -3.42 -17.34 17.31
CA GLU A 318 -3.92 -18.46 18.08
C GLU A 318 -5.29 -18.87 17.57
N THR A 319 -5.46 -20.15 17.23
CA THR A 319 -6.73 -20.73 16.75
C THR A 319 -7.04 -22.06 17.41
N ASP A 320 -8.22 -22.63 17.11
CA ASP A 320 -8.54 -24.03 17.32
C ASP A 320 -7.72 -24.92 16.37
N GLU A 321 -7.74 -26.23 16.57
CA GLU A 321 -7.10 -27.22 15.68
C GLU A 321 -7.73 -27.24 14.29
N VAL A 322 -9.05 -26.98 14.19
CA VAL A 322 -9.74 -26.78 12.91
C VAL A 322 -9.88 -25.28 12.66
N ARG A 323 -9.30 -24.81 11.58
CA ARG A 323 -9.30 -23.38 11.27
C ARG A 323 -9.53 -23.11 9.79
N ILE A 324 -9.95 -21.89 9.51
CA ILE A 324 -9.93 -21.32 8.16
C ILE A 324 -8.48 -20.91 7.86
N GLU A 325 -7.97 -21.34 6.71
CA GLU A 325 -6.61 -21.05 6.29
C GLU A 325 -6.37 -19.56 5.99
N PRO A 326 -5.12 -19.07 6.04
CA PRO A 326 -4.80 -17.70 5.64
C PRO A 326 -5.24 -17.46 4.20
N PHE A 327 -5.97 -16.34 3.98
CA PHE A 327 -6.64 -16.04 2.69
C PHE A 327 -7.60 -17.12 2.20
N GLY A 328 -7.96 -18.07 3.06
CA GLY A 328 -8.84 -19.18 2.73
C GLY A 328 -10.30 -18.81 2.54
N VAL A 329 -10.67 -17.54 2.64
CA VAL A 329 -12.02 -17.06 2.29
C VAL A 329 -11.91 -16.22 1.03
N HIS A 330 -12.44 -16.74 -0.06
CA HIS A 330 -12.55 -16.03 -1.33
C HIS A 330 -14.03 -15.80 -1.63
N ILE A 331 -14.38 -14.55 -1.95
CA ILE A 331 -15.74 -14.13 -2.33
C ILE A 331 -15.67 -13.27 -3.59
N TRP A 332 -16.55 -13.56 -4.56
CA TRP A 332 -16.69 -12.76 -5.78
C TRP A 332 -18.16 -12.76 -6.24
N ASN A 333 -18.51 -11.92 -7.17
CA ASN A 333 -19.84 -11.88 -7.78
C ASN A 333 -19.77 -12.10 -9.29
N ASN A 334 -20.89 -12.48 -9.90
CA ASN A 334 -21.02 -12.53 -11.35
C ASN A 334 -21.09 -11.12 -11.98
N ASN A 335 -21.01 -11.06 -13.30
CA ASN A 335 -21.00 -9.77 -14.03
C ASN A 335 -22.34 -9.03 -13.94
N THR A 336 -23.44 -9.71 -13.71
CA THR A 336 -24.78 -9.12 -13.51
C THR A 336 -24.97 -8.56 -12.12
N CYS A 337 -24.08 -8.91 -11.17
CA CYS A 337 -24.11 -8.47 -9.76
C CYS A 337 -25.36 -8.96 -8.99
N ASP A 338 -25.92 -10.09 -9.39
CA ASP A 338 -27.10 -10.71 -8.76
C ASP A 338 -26.80 -12.02 -8.03
N SER A 339 -25.56 -12.47 -8.05
CA SER A 339 -25.10 -13.69 -7.39
C SER A 339 -23.70 -13.52 -6.84
N VAL A 340 -23.45 -14.07 -5.66
CA VAL A 340 -22.13 -14.16 -5.04
C VAL A 340 -21.69 -15.61 -4.91
N TYR A 341 -20.40 -15.82 -5.06
CA TYR A 341 -19.72 -17.10 -4.91
C TYR A 341 -18.78 -17.02 -3.74
N ILE A 342 -18.74 -18.06 -2.93
CA ILE A 342 -17.92 -18.11 -1.72
C ILE A 342 -17.14 -19.41 -1.74
N GLU A 343 -15.84 -19.32 -1.58
CA GLU A 343 -14.97 -20.45 -1.28
C GLU A 343 -14.36 -20.26 0.10
N THR A 344 -14.36 -21.32 0.88
CA THR A 344 -13.75 -21.33 2.22
C THR A 344 -12.85 -22.54 2.37
N GLU A 345 -11.55 -22.29 2.53
CA GLU A 345 -10.54 -23.33 2.76
C GLU A 345 -10.38 -23.56 4.26
N VAL A 346 -10.61 -24.81 4.67
CA VAL A 346 -10.53 -25.24 6.07
C VAL A 346 -9.55 -26.38 6.21
N LYS A 347 -8.74 -26.35 7.26
CA LYS A 347 -7.78 -27.41 7.58
C LYS A 347 -7.92 -27.91 9.01
N ASN A 348 -7.78 -29.22 9.18
CA ASN A 348 -7.66 -29.86 10.48
C ASN A 348 -6.18 -30.09 10.82
N TYR A 349 -5.65 -29.33 11.77
CA TYR A 349 -4.29 -29.48 12.31
C TYR A 349 -4.20 -30.44 13.50
N GLY A 350 -5.35 -30.98 13.93
CA GLY A 350 -5.43 -31.95 15.01
C GLY A 350 -4.94 -33.36 14.60
N SER A 351 -4.73 -34.20 15.57
CA SER A 351 -4.33 -35.59 15.39
C SER A 351 -5.51 -36.59 15.23
N LEU A 352 -6.74 -36.12 15.37
CA LEU A 352 -7.99 -36.87 15.28
C LEU A 352 -8.92 -36.29 14.22
N PRO A 353 -9.81 -37.12 13.62
CA PRO A 353 -10.90 -36.61 12.78
C PRO A 353 -11.75 -35.59 13.53
N ALA A 354 -12.11 -34.50 12.88
CA ALA A 354 -12.86 -33.41 13.49
C ALA A 354 -14.13 -33.08 12.70
N THR A 355 -15.26 -33.17 13.37
CA THR A 355 -16.56 -32.74 12.82
C THR A 355 -16.89 -31.32 13.29
N PHE A 356 -17.32 -30.48 12.34
CA PHE A 356 -17.63 -29.07 12.58
C PHE A 356 -18.74 -28.59 11.64
N GLU A 357 -19.36 -27.49 11.99
CA GLU A 357 -20.27 -26.72 11.14
C GLU A 357 -19.49 -25.53 10.56
N LEU A 358 -19.41 -25.41 9.23
CA LEU A 358 -18.97 -24.19 8.54
C LEU A 358 -20.19 -23.30 8.29
N VAL A 359 -20.16 -22.07 8.78
CA VAL A 359 -21.25 -21.11 8.61
C VAL A 359 -20.72 -19.88 7.88
N ASN A 360 -21.33 -19.58 6.74
CA ASN A 360 -21.12 -18.33 6.01
C ASN A 360 -22.32 -17.40 6.20
N LYS A 361 -22.11 -16.27 6.86
CA LYS A 361 -23.14 -15.25 7.13
C LYS A 361 -22.79 -13.97 6.35
N PHE A 362 -23.65 -13.58 5.41
CA PHE A 362 -23.47 -12.38 4.61
C PHE A 362 -24.41 -11.27 5.07
N THR A 363 -23.86 -10.09 5.35
CA THR A 363 -24.59 -8.99 5.96
C THR A 363 -24.38 -7.67 5.22
N LEU A 364 -25.41 -6.82 5.26
CA LEU A 364 -25.33 -5.41 4.88
C LEU A 364 -24.38 -4.64 5.81
N ALA A 365 -23.98 -3.44 5.41
CA ALA A 365 -23.22 -2.49 6.25
C ALA A 365 -23.97 -2.17 7.58
N SER A 366 -25.30 -2.19 7.57
CA SER A 366 -26.14 -2.03 8.76
C SER A 366 -26.11 -3.20 9.75
N GLY A 367 -25.46 -4.32 9.37
CA GLY A 367 -25.45 -5.57 10.13
C GLY A 367 -26.66 -6.49 9.87
N LYS A 368 -27.66 -6.06 9.08
CA LYS A 368 -28.80 -6.91 8.68
C LYS A 368 -28.30 -8.07 7.84
N GLN A 369 -28.69 -9.29 8.22
CA GLN A 369 -28.36 -10.50 7.46
C GLN A 369 -29.14 -10.56 6.15
N LEU A 370 -28.43 -10.82 5.04
CA LEU A 370 -29.02 -11.15 3.74
C LEU A 370 -29.24 -12.66 3.62
N PHE A 371 -28.20 -13.44 3.85
CA PHE A 371 -28.31 -14.90 3.84
C PHE A 371 -27.34 -15.53 4.86
N ARG A 372 -27.58 -16.81 5.14
CA ARG A 372 -26.73 -17.67 5.93
C ARG A 372 -26.71 -19.06 5.30
N GLN A 373 -25.51 -19.58 5.06
CA GLN A 373 -25.25 -20.92 4.60
C GLN A 373 -24.60 -21.73 5.73
N SER A 374 -24.83 -23.03 5.79
CA SER A 374 -24.30 -23.88 6.82
C SER A 374 -24.07 -25.29 6.29
N ASP A 375 -22.87 -25.81 6.51
CA ASP A 375 -22.43 -27.15 6.12
C ASP A 375 -21.83 -27.88 7.30
N THR A 376 -22.27 -29.11 7.57
CA THR A 376 -21.65 -29.99 8.53
C THR A 376 -20.66 -30.91 7.83
N LEU A 377 -19.41 -30.86 8.24
CA LEU A 377 -18.27 -31.50 7.58
C LEU A 377 -17.41 -32.24 8.59
N THR A 378 -16.73 -33.29 8.14
CA THR A 378 -15.68 -33.99 8.89
C THR A 378 -14.40 -33.96 8.08
N LEU A 379 -13.29 -33.53 8.69
CA LEU A 379 -11.95 -33.56 8.13
C LEU A 379 -11.07 -34.54 8.90
N GLN A 380 -10.29 -35.32 8.15
CA GLN A 380 -9.26 -36.20 8.72
C GLN A 380 -8.06 -35.35 9.26
N PRO A 381 -7.21 -35.93 10.11
CA PRO A 381 -5.97 -35.29 10.53
C PRO A 381 -5.13 -34.83 9.35
N GLY A 382 -4.74 -33.56 9.37
CA GLY A 382 -3.95 -32.92 8.30
C GLY A 382 -4.73 -32.57 7.02
N GLU A 383 -5.99 -32.99 6.91
CA GLU A 383 -6.79 -32.73 5.70
C GLU A 383 -7.11 -31.23 5.55
N THR A 384 -6.92 -30.74 4.32
CA THR A 384 -7.37 -29.43 3.87
C THR A 384 -8.49 -29.62 2.85
N ARG A 385 -9.58 -28.84 2.98
CA ARG A 385 -10.72 -28.90 2.04
C ARG A 385 -11.22 -27.51 1.69
N MET A 386 -11.46 -27.28 0.40
CA MET A 386 -12.16 -26.11 -0.12
C MET A 386 -13.66 -26.40 -0.19
N ILE A 387 -14.46 -25.56 0.39
CA ILE A 387 -15.92 -25.61 0.38
C ILE A 387 -16.45 -24.45 -0.45
N ALA A 388 -17.07 -24.74 -1.59
CA ALA A 388 -17.61 -23.75 -2.51
C ALA A 388 -19.14 -23.66 -2.41
N ARG A 389 -19.68 -22.45 -2.39
CA ARG A 389 -21.12 -22.15 -2.36
C ARG A 389 -21.43 -20.95 -3.24
N ALA A 390 -22.66 -20.88 -3.73
CA ALA A 390 -23.20 -19.74 -4.45
C ALA A 390 -24.53 -19.32 -3.80
N GLU A 391 -24.85 -18.03 -3.89
CA GLU A 391 -26.10 -17.48 -3.38
C GLU A 391 -26.56 -16.31 -4.23
N ALA A 392 -27.86 -16.21 -4.48
CA ALA A 392 -28.46 -15.08 -5.17
C ALA A 392 -28.55 -13.86 -4.24
N VAL A 393 -28.26 -12.69 -4.77
CA VAL A 393 -28.38 -11.41 -4.05
C VAL A 393 -29.23 -10.47 -4.92
N ALA A 394 -30.55 -10.50 -4.68
CA ALA A 394 -31.46 -9.58 -5.37
C ALA A 394 -31.17 -8.14 -4.95
N ASP A 395 -31.30 -7.21 -5.89
CA ASP A 395 -31.15 -5.75 -5.67
C ASP A 395 -29.85 -5.37 -4.93
N ALA A 396 -28.74 -5.95 -5.35
CA ALA A 396 -27.45 -5.68 -4.73
C ALA A 396 -27.08 -4.20 -4.80
N HIS A 397 -26.74 -3.62 -3.64
CA HIS A 397 -26.15 -2.29 -3.56
C HIS A 397 -24.71 -2.36 -4.10
N ARG A 398 -24.49 -1.81 -5.30
CA ARG A 398 -23.20 -1.91 -6.00
C ARG A 398 -22.19 -0.92 -5.44
N TRP A 399 -20.98 -1.39 -5.23
CA TRP A 399 -19.84 -0.55 -4.88
C TRP A 399 -19.49 0.38 -6.07
N SER A 400 -19.27 1.65 -5.80
CA SER A 400 -18.78 2.62 -6.79
C SER A 400 -17.77 3.58 -6.17
N LEU A 401 -17.12 4.41 -7.00
CA LEU A 401 -16.15 5.42 -6.51
C LEU A 401 -16.80 6.51 -5.65
N THR A 402 -18.08 6.81 -5.89
CA THR A 402 -18.84 7.83 -5.15
C THR A 402 -19.63 7.22 -3.99
N ASP A 403 -19.88 5.91 -4.03
CA ASP A 403 -20.56 5.16 -2.99
C ASP A 403 -19.86 3.80 -2.78
N PRO A 404 -18.77 3.75 -1.99
CA PRO A 404 -17.96 2.56 -1.79
C PRO A 404 -18.61 1.60 -0.78
N TYR A 405 -19.84 1.16 -1.08
CA TYR A 405 -20.63 0.30 -0.20
C TYR A 405 -20.00 -1.08 -0.04
N LEU A 406 -19.88 -1.53 1.22
CA LEU A 406 -19.30 -2.84 1.56
C LEU A 406 -20.28 -3.70 2.35
N TYR A 407 -20.41 -4.93 1.92
CA TYR A 407 -20.97 -6.04 2.67
C TYR A 407 -19.91 -6.66 3.56
N THR A 408 -20.32 -7.48 4.51
CA THR A 408 -19.40 -8.30 5.31
C THR A 408 -19.81 -9.77 5.22
N LEU A 409 -18.88 -10.61 4.79
CA LEU A 409 -18.97 -12.06 4.92
C LEU A 409 -18.28 -12.48 6.21
N ALA A 410 -19.00 -13.10 7.14
CA ALA A 410 -18.43 -13.76 8.31
C ALA A 410 -18.45 -15.27 8.08
N SER A 411 -17.26 -15.85 7.88
CA SER A 411 -17.06 -17.31 7.78
C SER A 411 -16.64 -17.85 9.14
N MET A 412 -17.41 -18.75 9.70
CA MET A 412 -17.25 -19.26 11.06
C MET A 412 -17.18 -20.77 11.08
N ILE A 413 -16.25 -21.32 11.86
CA ILE A 413 -16.22 -22.71 12.24
C ILE A 413 -16.87 -22.86 13.59
N LYS A 414 -17.84 -23.77 13.71
CA LYS A 414 -18.48 -24.11 14.96
C LYS A 414 -18.26 -25.58 15.31
N ARG A 415 -17.84 -25.80 16.54
CA ARG A 415 -17.72 -27.14 17.14
C ARG A 415 -18.52 -27.21 18.42
N GLN A 416 -19.35 -28.23 18.56
CA GLN A 416 -20.23 -28.39 19.73
C GLN A 416 -21.06 -27.12 20.04
N GLY A 417 -21.59 -26.45 18.99
CA GLY A 417 -22.41 -25.26 19.09
C GLY A 417 -21.65 -23.94 19.39
N LYS A 418 -20.31 -24.02 19.65
CA LYS A 418 -19.47 -22.83 19.92
C LYS A 418 -18.67 -22.46 18.68
N THR A 419 -18.57 -21.16 18.40
CA THR A 419 -17.67 -20.66 17.37
C THR A 419 -16.22 -20.80 17.83
N THR A 420 -15.43 -21.57 17.09
CA THR A 420 -14.01 -21.88 17.40
C THR A 420 -13.04 -21.13 16.49
N ASP A 421 -13.52 -20.68 15.32
CA ASP A 421 -12.77 -19.80 14.43
C ASP A 421 -13.71 -18.89 13.65
N GLU A 422 -13.25 -17.68 13.30
CA GLU A 422 -14.03 -16.71 12.53
C GLU A 422 -13.11 -15.83 11.70
N VAL A 423 -13.45 -15.67 10.41
CA VAL A 423 -12.83 -14.72 9.48
C VAL A 423 -13.92 -13.79 8.94
N ARG A 424 -13.68 -12.47 8.97
CA ARG A 424 -14.56 -11.47 8.40
C ARG A 424 -13.92 -10.85 7.17
N THR A 425 -14.61 -10.94 6.05
CA THR A 425 -14.16 -10.43 4.75
C THR A 425 -15.10 -9.32 4.28
N PRO A 426 -14.63 -8.07 4.19
CA PRO A 426 -15.39 -7.01 3.55
C PRO A 426 -15.45 -7.26 2.04
N PHE A 427 -16.61 -7.02 1.42
CA PHE A 427 -16.81 -7.28 0.02
C PHE A 427 -17.72 -6.22 -0.64
N GLY A 428 -17.27 -5.65 -1.77
CA GLY A 428 -18.05 -4.73 -2.59
C GLY A 428 -18.52 -5.41 -3.87
N ILE A 429 -19.84 -5.59 -4.03
CA ILE A 429 -20.43 -6.15 -5.25
C ILE A 429 -20.28 -5.13 -6.38
N ARG A 430 -19.60 -5.51 -7.46
CA ARG A 430 -19.38 -4.65 -8.63
C ARG A 430 -19.08 -5.46 -9.88
N SER A 431 -19.33 -4.89 -11.03
CA SER A 431 -18.82 -5.43 -12.28
C SER A 431 -17.72 -4.53 -12.83
N ILE A 432 -16.66 -5.16 -13.32
CA ILE A 432 -15.58 -4.49 -14.03
C ILE A 432 -15.45 -5.15 -15.38
N SER A 433 -15.47 -4.37 -16.44
CA SER A 433 -15.21 -4.87 -17.78
C SER A 433 -14.12 -4.04 -18.45
N TRP A 434 -13.30 -4.71 -19.22
CA TRP A 434 -12.27 -4.10 -20.06
C TRP A 434 -12.23 -4.81 -21.41
N PRO A 435 -11.91 -4.08 -22.47
CA PRO A 435 -11.86 -4.64 -23.81
C PRO A 435 -10.64 -5.55 -23.97
N VAL A 436 -10.74 -6.49 -24.88
CA VAL A 436 -9.57 -7.20 -25.39
C VAL A 436 -8.81 -6.23 -26.31
N LEU A 437 -7.71 -5.69 -25.82
CA LEU A 437 -6.96 -4.56 -26.43
C LEU A 437 -6.64 -4.72 -27.93
N ARG A 438 -6.53 -5.96 -28.44
CA ARG A 438 -6.21 -6.22 -29.86
C ARG A 438 -7.37 -5.96 -30.83
N HIS A 439 -8.61 -5.87 -30.34
CA HIS A 439 -9.80 -5.80 -31.17
C HIS A 439 -10.82 -4.76 -30.71
N ALA A 440 -10.47 -3.93 -29.75
CA ALA A 440 -11.43 -3.02 -29.16
C ALA A 440 -11.44 -1.66 -29.88
N ASN A 441 -12.60 -1.28 -30.37
CA ASN A 441 -12.88 0.09 -30.79
C ASN A 441 -12.97 1.06 -29.60
N ASP A 442 -13.09 0.53 -28.37
CA ASP A 442 -13.18 1.29 -27.13
C ASP A 442 -12.20 0.71 -26.08
N PRO A 443 -11.09 1.39 -25.79
CA PRO A 443 -10.09 0.92 -24.83
C PRO A 443 -10.41 1.23 -23.35
N ARG A 444 -11.62 1.71 -23.04
CA ARG A 444 -11.99 2.13 -21.70
C ARG A 444 -12.30 0.96 -20.78
N PHE A 445 -12.00 1.14 -19.50
CA PHE A 445 -12.53 0.30 -18.43
C PHE A 445 -13.90 0.80 -18.01
N TYR A 446 -14.79 -0.12 -17.72
CA TYR A 446 -16.13 0.19 -17.22
C TYR A 446 -16.33 -0.42 -15.83
N LEU A 447 -16.86 0.37 -14.93
CA LEU A 447 -17.28 -0.01 -13.59
C LEU A 447 -18.81 0.07 -13.54
N ASN A 448 -19.46 -1.08 -13.34
CA ASN A 448 -20.92 -1.24 -13.30
C ASN A 448 -21.65 -0.86 -14.63
N GLY A 449 -20.95 -0.98 -15.73
CA GLY A 449 -21.46 -0.72 -17.07
C GLY A 449 -21.04 0.65 -17.63
#